data_2aa2f2a902cafc335d63c2de71324294
#
_entry.id   2aa2f2a902cafc335d63c2de71324294
#
_cell.length_a   1.000
_cell.length_b   1.000
_cell.length_c   1.000
_cell.angle_alpha   90.00
_cell.angle_beta   90.00
_cell.angle_gamma   90.00
#
_symmetry.space_group_name_H-M   'P 1'
#
loop_
_entity.id
_entity.type
_entity.pdbx_description
1 polymer ?
#
loop_
_entity_poly.entity_id
_entity_poly.type
_entity_poly.pdbx_seq_one_letter_code
_entity_poly.pdbx_strand_id
1 'polypeptide(L)'
;MGPAFTFDYDARKAFSNLIAAGYVHAVLAGNALATHDLEAAYMKTALGQDIYTQRSQPNGHYNHLTTINQVKLHGSIPAFIREEKINDGIIYSCEKYGVPYVLAGSIRDDGPLPPVIGNVYEAQDRMRDQVRDATTVLCMATMLHSIAVGNMTPSYRVTADGTIRQVYFYCVDISEFAVNKLTDRGSLAARGIITNAQDFVVTLSKGLGLQE
;
A
#
# COMPACT_ATOMS: atom_id res chain seq x y z
N MET A 1 2.92 1.37 -1.83
CA MET A 1 2.61 2.06 -0.56
C MET A 1 3.55 1.61 0.54
N GLY A 2 4.00 2.53 1.40
CA GLY A 2 4.84 2.23 2.55
C GLY A 2 4.03 1.96 3.84
N PRO A 3 4.63 1.30 4.85
CA PRO A 3 3.94 0.91 6.08
C PRO A 3 3.46 2.08 6.94
N ALA A 4 4.14 3.23 6.91
CA ALA A 4 3.73 4.41 7.67
C ALA A 4 2.30 4.88 7.37
N PHE A 5 1.77 4.51 6.23
CA PHE A 5 0.41 4.82 5.83
C PHE A 5 -0.65 4.16 6.73
N THR A 6 -0.34 3.00 7.30
CA THR A 6 -1.29 2.20 8.10
C THR A 6 -1.38 2.62 9.57
N PHE A 7 -0.57 3.59 10.01
CA PHE A 7 -0.53 4.01 11.41
C PHE A 7 -1.67 4.96 11.81
N ASP A 8 -2.45 5.41 10.84
CA ASP A 8 -3.55 6.34 11.05
C ASP A 8 -4.88 5.71 10.62
N TYR A 9 -5.86 5.76 11.51
CA TYR A 9 -7.17 5.16 11.28
C TYR A 9 -7.91 5.82 10.11
N ASP A 10 -7.92 7.15 10.06
CA ASP A 10 -8.67 7.89 9.04
C ASP A 10 -8.08 7.68 7.63
N ALA A 11 -6.76 7.61 7.53
CA ALA A 11 -6.08 7.29 6.27
C ALA A 11 -6.41 5.87 5.78
N ARG A 12 -6.40 4.87 6.70
CA ARG A 12 -6.79 3.50 6.38
C ARG A 12 -8.25 3.44 5.89
N LYS A 13 -9.16 4.10 6.60
CA LYS A 13 -10.58 4.17 6.24
C LYS A 13 -10.78 4.86 4.89
N ALA A 14 -10.14 6.00 4.67
CA ALA A 14 -10.23 6.75 3.41
C ALA A 14 -9.73 5.91 2.22
N PHE A 15 -8.61 5.19 2.38
CA PHE A 15 -8.10 4.33 1.32
C PHE A 15 -9.00 3.11 1.07
N SER A 16 -9.56 2.52 2.11
CA SER A 16 -10.56 1.45 2.01
C SER A 16 -11.81 1.90 1.25
N ASN A 17 -12.25 3.14 1.46
CA ASN A 17 -13.36 3.72 0.71
C ASN A 17 -13.02 3.91 -0.78
N LEU A 18 -11.78 4.32 -1.11
CA LEU A 18 -11.31 4.38 -2.51
C LEU A 18 -11.32 2.99 -3.18
N ILE A 19 -10.92 1.94 -2.45
CA ILE A 19 -10.99 0.55 -2.92
C ILE A 19 -12.45 0.16 -3.17
N ALA A 20 -13.32 0.37 -2.20
CA ALA A 20 -14.74 0.02 -2.27
C ALA A 20 -15.48 0.74 -3.42
N ALA A 21 -15.09 1.97 -3.71
CA ALA A 21 -15.64 2.78 -4.79
C ALA A 21 -15.03 2.46 -6.19
N GLY A 22 -14.08 1.51 -6.28
CA GLY A 22 -13.49 1.08 -7.55
C GLY A 22 -12.42 2.00 -8.12
N TYR A 23 -11.88 2.94 -7.34
CA TYR A 23 -10.78 3.81 -7.77
C TYR A 23 -9.41 3.13 -7.74
N VAL A 24 -9.26 2.05 -6.97
CA VAL A 24 -8.01 1.31 -6.82
C VAL A 24 -8.12 -0.02 -7.54
N HIS A 25 -7.24 -0.27 -8.52
CA HIS A 25 -7.25 -1.50 -9.33
C HIS A 25 -6.18 -2.50 -8.91
N ALA A 26 -5.13 -2.05 -8.24
CA ALA A 26 -4.09 -2.91 -7.64
C ALA A 26 -3.36 -2.18 -6.51
N VAL A 27 -2.86 -2.92 -5.53
CA VAL A 27 -2.03 -2.41 -4.44
C VAL A 27 -0.65 -3.06 -4.52
N LEU A 28 0.39 -2.24 -4.65
CA LEU A 28 1.78 -2.69 -4.63
C LEU A 28 2.42 -2.24 -3.32
N ALA A 29 2.92 -3.19 -2.54
CA ALA A 29 3.44 -2.92 -1.21
C ALA A 29 4.52 -3.91 -0.79
N GLY A 30 5.07 -3.73 0.39
CA GLY A 30 5.92 -4.70 1.07
C GLY A 30 5.17 -5.46 2.16
N ASN A 31 5.79 -6.51 2.67
CA ASN A 31 5.31 -7.27 3.82
C ASN A 31 4.92 -6.36 5.00
N ALA A 32 5.71 -5.34 5.29
CA ALA A 32 5.48 -4.44 6.43
C ALA A 32 4.14 -3.69 6.34
N LEU A 33 3.71 -3.25 5.15
CA LEU A 33 2.40 -2.60 5.01
C LEU A 33 1.27 -3.56 5.38
N ALA A 34 1.28 -4.77 4.81
CA ALA A 34 0.24 -5.75 5.06
C ALA A 34 0.24 -6.22 6.53
N THR A 35 1.42 -6.42 7.11
CA THR A 35 1.56 -6.80 8.52
C THR A 35 0.94 -5.76 9.44
N HIS A 36 1.29 -4.47 9.27
CA HIS A 36 0.77 -3.41 10.16
C HIS A 36 -0.68 -3.05 9.88
N ASP A 37 -1.16 -3.23 8.66
CA ASP A 37 -2.58 -3.06 8.36
C ASP A 37 -3.43 -4.17 9.03
N LEU A 38 -2.98 -5.41 8.98
CA LEU A 38 -3.63 -6.53 9.67
C LEU A 38 -3.48 -6.44 11.19
N GLU A 39 -2.33 -5.97 11.70
CA GLU A 39 -2.14 -5.65 13.13
C GLU A 39 -3.17 -4.60 13.58
N ALA A 40 -3.33 -3.53 12.80
CA ALA A 40 -4.28 -2.48 13.10
C ALA A 40 -5.73 -2.98 13.12
N ALA A 41 -6.09 -3.84 12.19
CA ALA A 41 -7.41 -4.45 12.15
C ALA A 41 -7.66 -5.42 13.31
N TYR A 42 -6.67 -6.22 13.69
CA TYR A 42 -6.76 -7.27 14.70
C TYR A 42 -6.57 -6.75 16.13
N MET A 43 -5.54 -5.93 16.36
CA MET A 43 -5.11 -5.49 17.69
C MET A 43 -5.30 -4.00 17.95
N LYS A 44 -5.78 -3.24 16.94
CA LYS A 44 -5.95 -1.76 17.00
C LYS A 44 -4.65 -1.00 17.22
N THR A 45 -3.52 -1.62 16.84
CA THR A 45 -2.19 -1.01 16.90
C THR A 45 -1.47 -1.14 15.55
N ALA A 46 -0.55 -0.24 15.28
CA ALA A 46 0.41 -0.38 14.20
C ALA A 46 1.80 0.01 14.73
N LEU A 47 2.79 -0.88 14.56
CA LEU A 47 4.08 -0.78 15.25
C LEU A 47 3.93 -0.61 16.79
N GLY A 48 2.92 -1.23 17.38
CA GLY A 48 2.67 -1.14 18.81
C GLY A 48 2.12 0.19 19.31
N GLN A 49 1.75 1.10 18.40
CA GLN A 49 1.03 2.34 18.72
C GLN A 49 -0.45 2.17 18.43
N ASP A 50 -1.30 2.68 19.31
CA ASP A 50 -2.73 2.73 19.10
C ASP A 50 -3.07 3.61 17.89
N ILE A 51 -3.87 3.09 16.94
CA ILE A 51 -4.15 3.76 15.67
C ILE A 51 -5.07 4.98 15.77
N TYR A 52 -5.75 5.17 16.91
CA TYR A 52 -6.63 6.30 17.15
C TYR A 52 -5.94 7.42 17.92
N THR A 53 -5.16 7.05 18.94
CA THR A 53 -4.54 8.01 19.87
C THR A 53 -3.07 8.26 19.59
N GLN A 54 -2.44 7.45 18.73
CA GLN A 54 -1.00 7.47 18.39
C GLN A 54 -0.09 7.26 19.62
N ARG A 55 -0.62 6.68 20.71
CA ARG A 55 0.15 6.41 21.93
C ARG A 55 0.72 4.99 21.89
N SER A 56 1.99 4.87 22.28
CA SER A 56 2.64 3.57 22.41
C SER A 56 1.95 2.74 23.50
N GLN A 57 1.72 1.47 23.20
CA GLN A 57 1.18 0.51 24.17
C GLN A 57 2.32 -0.25 24.87
N PRO A 58 2.16 -0.64 26.14
CA PRO A 58 3.11 -1.53 26.81
C PRO A 58 3.29 -2.81 26.02
N ASN A 59 4.56 -3.18 25.76
CA ASN A 59 4.93 -4.34 24.94
C ASN A 59 4.33 -4.35 23.51
N GLY A 60 3.86 -3.21 23.02
CA GLY A 60 3.22 -3.11 21.71
C GLY A 60 4.09 -3.58 20.53
N HIS A 61 5.41 -3.55 20.68
CA HIS A 61 6.35 -4.06 19.68
C HIS A 61 6.20 -5.58 19.40
N TYR A 62 5.50 -6.33 20.23
CA TYR A 62 5.16 -7.73 19.95
C TYR A 62 3.89 -7.91 19.12
N ASN A 63 3.06 -6.88 18.98
CA ASN A 63 1.74 -7.01 18.36
C ASN A 63 1.84 -7.44 16.89
N HIS A 64 2.79 -6.88 16.12
CA HIS A 64 2.98 -7.28 14.74
C HIS A 64 3.51 -8.72 14.63
N LEU A 65 4.39 -9.17 15.53
CA LEU A 65 4.84 -10.57 15.58
C LEU A 65 3.69 -11.52 15.90
N THR A 66 2.83 -11.15 16.84
CA THR A 66 1.61 -11.90 17.17
C THR A 66 0.71 -12.00 15.95
N THR A 67 0.48 -10.89 15.24
CA THR A 67 -0.33 -10.86 14.02
C THR A 67 0.26 -11.77 12.93
N ILE A 68 1.56 -11.67 12.66
CA ILE A 68 2.25 -12.54 11.69
C ILE A 68 2.05 -14.01 12.04
N ASN A 69 2.21 -14.37 13.32
CA ASN A 69 2.07 -15.75 13.78
C ASN A 69 0.62 -16.24 13.63
N GLN A 70 -0.36 -15.41 13.92
CA GLN A 70 -1.78 -15.74 13.71
C GLN A 70 -2.10 -15.95 12.23
N VAL A 71 -1.66 -15.06 11.34
CA VAL A 71 -1.84 -15.26 9.89
C VAL A 71 -1.19 -16.56 9.41
N LYS A 72 0.01 -16.89 9.90
CA LYS A 72 0.69 -18.15 9.57
C LYS A 72 -0.04 -19.37 10.11
N LEU A 73 -0.62 -19.28 11.32
CA LEU A 73 -1.42 -20.35 11.92
C LEU A 73 -2.66 -20.66 11.07
N HIS A 74 -3.32 -19.64 10.55
CA HIS A 74 -4.46 -19.79 9.64
C HIS A 74 -4.05 -20.17 8.19
N GLY A 75 -2.76 -20.15 7.87
CA GLY A 75 -2.19 -20.55 6.59
C GLY A 75 -2.32 -19.54 5.46
N SER A 76 -3.21 -18.56 5.55
CA SER A 76 -3.38 -17.50 4.55
C SER A 76 -4.05 -16.25 5.12
N ILE A 77 -3.85 -15.10 4.47
CA ILE A 77 -4.53 -13.84 4.82
C ILE A 77 -6.06 -13.98 4.71
N PRO A 78 -6.65 -14.55 3.63
CA PRO A 78 -8.11 -14.72 3.56
C PRO A 78 -8.69 -15.61 4.66
N ALA A 79 -7.96 -16.67 5.06
CA ALA A 79 -8.39 -17.52 6.18
C ALA A 79 -8.36 -16.77 7.51
N PHE A 80 -7.27 -16.05 7.78
CA PHE A 80 -7.15 -15.20 8.98
C PHE A 80 -8.27 -14.15 9.05
N ILE A 81 -8.53 -13.43 7.95
CA ILE A 81 -9.61 -12.43 7.88
C ILE A 81 -10.95 -13.06 8.24
N ARG A 82 -11.27 -14.22 7.69
CA ARG A 82 -12.55 -14.90 7.91
C ARG A 82 -12.69 -15.42 9.33
N GLU A 83 -11.67 -16.09 9.86
CA GLU A 83 -11.73 -16.79 11.14
C GLU A 83 -11.62 -15.83 12.32
N GLU A 84 -10.80 -14.78 12.22
CA GLU A 84 -10.70 -13.72 13.23
C GLU A 84 -11.73 -12.60 13.04
N LYS A 85 -12.64 -12.75 12.06
CA LYS A 85 -13.73 -11.79 11.78
C LYS A 85 -13.23 -10.36 11.54
N ILE A 86 -12.09 -10.24 10.87
CA ILE A 86 -11.54 -8.95 10.46
C ILE A 86 -12.52 -8.28 9.49
N ASN A 87 -12.83 -7.02 9.73
CA ASN A 87 -13.86 -6.28 8.99
C ASN A 87 -13.43 -4.86 8.57
N ASP A 88 -12.20 -4.48 8.82
CA ASP A 88 -11.63 -3.19 8.41
C ASP A 88 -10.19 -3.33 7.91
N GLY A 89 -9.70 -2.34 7.21
CA GLY A 89 -8.33 -2.25 6.72
C GLY A 89 -8.18 -2.33 5.20
N ILE A 90 -6.99 -2.03 4.75
CA ILE A 90 -6.63 -1.98 3.33
C ILE A 90 -6.63 -3.40 2.74
N ILE A 91 -5.94 -4.32 3.40
CA ILE A 91 -5.82 -5.72 2.94
C ILE A 91 -7.19 -6.41 2.99
N TYR A 92 -7.97 -6.18 4.06
CA TYR A 92 -9.36 -6.64 4.13
C TYR A 92 -10.19 -6.12 2.94
N SER A 93 -10.06 -4.83 2.62
CA SER A 93 -10.79 -4.23 1.51
C SER A 93 -10.36 -4.80 0.15
N CYS A 94 -9.06 -5.04 -0.04
CA CYS A 94 -8.57 -5.72 -1.24
C CYS A 94 -9.20 -7.11 -1.40
N GLU A 95 -9.20 -7.93 -0.35
CA GLU A 95 -9.83 -9.26 -0.37
C GLU A 95 -11.34 -9.18 -0.62
N LYS A 96 -12.03 -8.28 0.07
CA LYS A 96 -13.49 -8.11 -0.04
C LYS A 96 -13.94 -7.69 -1.43
N TYR A 97 -13.22 -6.80 -2.07
CA TYR A 97 -13.58 -6.23 -3.38
C TYR A 97 -12.80 -6.83 -4.55
N GLY A 98 -12.00 -7.87 -4.30
CA GLY A 98 -11.24 -8.56 -5.34
C GLY A 98 -10.14 -7.72 -6.00
N VAL A 99 -9.59 -6.75 -5.27
CA VAL A 99 -8.48 -5.92 -5.75
C VAL A 99 -7.16 -6.67 -5.54
N PRO A 100 -6.40 -6.97 -6.61
CA PRO A 100 -5.13 -7.67 -6.46
C PRO A 100 -4.12 -6.83 -5.69
N TYR A 101 -3.29 -7.51 -4.90
CA TYR A 101 -2.15 -6.88 -4.25
C TYR A 101 -0.89 -7.73 -4.40
N VAL A 102 0.25 -7.05 -4.53
CA VAL A 102 1.58 -7.67 -4.60
C VAL A 102 2.39 -7.23 -3.41
N LEU A 103 2.84 -8.21 -2.62
CA LEU A 103 3.66 -7.99 -1.42
C LEU A 103 5.08 -8.47 -1.67
N ALA A 104 6.04 -7.54 -1.70
CA ALA A 104 7.45 -7.86 -1.79
C ALA A 104 8.08 -8.06 -0.40
N GLY A 105 8.97 -9.03 -0.29
CA GLY A 105 9.79 -9.22 0.90
C GLY A 105 10.90 -8.17 1.05
N SER A 106 11.43 -8.07 2.25
CA SER A 106 12.54 -7.18 2.60
C SER A 106 13.47 -7.88 3.60
N ILE A 107 14.76 -7.52 3.56
CA ILE A 107 15.74 -7.99 4.56
C ILE A 107 15.44 -7.49 5.99
N ARG A 108 14.49 -6.58 6.14
CA ARG A 108 14.03 -6.02 7.43
C ARG A 108 12.79 -6.70 7.98
N ASP A 109 12.22 -7.69 7.28
CA ASP A 109 11.01 -8.34 7.71
C ASP A 109 11.25 -9.23 8.94
N ASP A 110 10.41 -9.09 9.96
CA ASP A 110 10.41 -9.93 11.16
C ASP A 110 9.75 -11.32 10.93
N GLY A 111 9.53 -11.64 9.69
CA GLY A 111 8.90 -12.84 9.17
C GLY A 111 7.88 -12.50 8.10
N PRO A 112 7.97 -13.14 6.93
CA PRO A 112 7.03 -12.84 5.85
C PRO A 112 5.65 -13.44 6.13
N LEU A 113 4.61 -12.72 5.73
CA LEU A 113 3.27 -13.27 5.59
C LEU A 113 3.23 -14.31 4.45
N PRO A 114 2.30 -15.27 4.45
CA PRO A 114 2.27 -16.34 3.44
C PRO A 114 2.34 -15.90 1.98
N PRO A 115 1.66 -14.80 1.52
CA PRO A 115 1.70 -14.39 0.11
C PRO A 115 2.90 -13.52 -0.26
N VAL A 116 3.85 -13.28 0.65
CA VAL A 116 5.00 -12.40 0.40
C VAL A 116 6.01 -13.07 -0.52
N ILE A 117 6.38 -12.37 -1.59
CA ILE A 117 7.35 -12.84 -2.57
C ILE A 117 8.75 -12.46 -2.12
N GLY A 118 9.53 -13.47 -1.70
CA GLY A 118 10.89 -13.30 -1.20
C GLY A 118 11.94 -13.08 -2.30
N ASN A 119 11.68 -13.53 -3.53
CA ASN A 119 12.56 -13.30 -4.66
C ASN A 119 12.28 -11.92 -5.27
N VAL A 120 13.29 -11.03 -5.24
CA VAL A 120 13.12 -9.64 -5.72
C VAL A 120 12.82 -9.53 -7.21
N TYR A 121 13.32 -10.42 -8.05
CA TYR A 121 13.03 -10.42 -9.48
C TYR A 121 11.61 -10.90 -9.76
N GLU A 122 11.16 -11.95 -9.09
CA GLU A 122 9.78 -12.40 -9.17
C GLU A 122 8.82 -11.32 -8.68
N ALA A 123 9.12 -10.66 -7.56
CA ALA A 123 8.31 -9.53 -7.06
C ALA A 123 8.23 -8.40 -8.08
N GLN A 124 9.34 -8.04 -8.74
CA GLN A 124 9.34 -7.05 -9.81
C GLN A 124 8.47 -7.47 -11.00
N ASP A 125 8.53 -8.72 -11.43
CA ASP A 125 7.73 -9.20 -12.55
C ASP A 125 6.24 -9.15 -12.23
N ARG A 126 5.84 -9.57 -11.03
CA ARG A 126 4.45 -9.46 -10.56
C ARG A 126 3.98 -8.01 -10.46
N MET A 127 4.85 -7.09 -10.02
CA MET A 127 4.54 -5.66 -9.99
C MET A 127 4.43 -5.07 -11.41
N ARG A 128 5.31 -5.47 -12.36
CA ARG A 128 5.24 -5.06 -13.77
C ARG A 128 3.92 -5.47 -14.41
N ASP A 129 3.42 -6.66 -14.11
CA ASP A 129 2.14 -7.12 -14.62
C ASP A 129 0.99 -6.19 -14.21
N GLN A 130 1.04 -5.63 -12.99
CA GLN A 130 0.02 -4.69 -12.53
C GLN A 130 0.16 -3.29 -13.15
N VAL A 131 1.39 -2.79 -13.34
CA VAL A 131 1.59 -1.42 -13.86
C VAL A 131 1.57 -1.35 -15.38
N ARG A 132 1.65 -2.47 -16.09
CA ARG A 132 1.62 -2.53 -17.57
C ARG A 132 0.39 -1.84 -18.15
N ASP A 133 -0.75 -2.04 -17.52
CA ASP A 133 -2.04 -1.50 -17.96
C ASP A 133 -2.50 -0.29 -17.15
N ALA A 134 -1.68 0.20 -16.24
CA ALA A 134 -2.02 1.35 -15.41
C ALA A 134 -2.15 2.63 -16.26
N THR A 135 -3.10 3.46 -15.92
CA THR A 135 -3.24 4.83 -16.43
C THR A 135 -2.77 5.86 -15.42
N THR A 136 -2.79 5.51 -14.17
CA THR A 136 -2.34 6.35 -13.06
C THR A 136 -1.67 5.48 -12.00
N VAL A 137 -0.50 5.90 -11.55
CA VAL A 137 0.22 5.27 -10.43
C VAL A 137 0.39 6.30 -9.33
N LEU A 138 -0.02 5.92 -8.13
CA LEU A 138 0.09 6.76 -6.94
C LEU A 138 1.02 6.08 -5.93
N CYS A 139 2.19 6.67 -5.71
CA CYS A 139 3.17 6.22 -4.73
C CYS A 139 3.04 7.03 -3.45
N MET A 140 2.98 6.37 -2.30
CA MET A 140 2.75 7.02 -1.01
C MET A 140 3.62 6.43 0.10
N ALA A 141 4.24 7.31 0.89
CA ALA A 141 4.96 6.99 2.12
C ALA A 141 6.10 5.96 1.97
N THR A 142 6.75 5.90 0.80
CA THR A 142 7.93 5.05 0.59
C THR A 142 8.80 5.56 -0.56
N MET A 143 10.05 5.78 -0.31
CA MET A 143 11.01 6.21 -1.34
C MET A 143 11.48 5.04 -2.20
N LEU A 144 11.93 3.95 -1.58
CA LEU A 144 12.54 2.82 -2.29
C LEU A 144 11.57 2.15 -3.27
N HIS A 145 10.37 1.83 -2.80
CA HIS A 145 9.34 1.22 -3.65
C HIS A 145 8.83 2.19 -4.73
N SER A 146 8.74 3.49 -4.43
CA SER A 146 8.36 4.50 -5.42
C SER A 146 9.36 4.56 -6.56
N ILE A 147 10.66 4.55 -6.27
CA ILE A 147 11.72 4.50 -7.28
C ILE A 147 11.64 3.20 -8.10
N ALA A 148 11.48 2.06 -7.45
CA ALA A 148 11.38 0.77 -8.12
C ALA A 148 10.17 0.72 -9.07
N VAL A 149 9.00 1.12 -8.60
CA VAL A 149 7.78 1.17 -9.41
C VAL A 149 7.88 2.21 -10.52
N GLY A 150 8.49 3.37 -10.27
CA GLY A 150 8.76 4.38 -11.31
C GLY A 150 9.62 3.85 -12.44
N ASN A 151 10.66 3.08 -12.12
CA ASN A 151 11.51 2.43 -13.13
C ASN A 151 10.77 1.34 -13.94
N MET A 152 9.72 0.74 -13.39
CA MET A 152 8.93 -0.31 -14.05
C MET A 152 7.72 0.23 -14.82
N THR A 153 7.26 1.44 -14.48
CA THR A 153 6.04 2.02 -15.06
C THR A 153 6.35 2.66 -16.41
N PRO A 154 5.64 2.28 -17.50
CA PRO A 154 5.80 2.95 -18.78
C PRO A 154 5.31 4.40 -18.73
N SER A 155 5.98 5.31 -19.45
CA SER A 155 5.57 6.73 -19.51
C SER A 155 4.29 6.96 -20.33
N TYR A 156 3.97 6.04 -21.23
CA TYR A 156 2.77 6.06 -22.05
C TYR A 156 2.26 4.64 -22.31
N ARG A 157 1.04 4.57 -22.75
CA ARG A 157 0.39 3.31 -23.14
C ARG A 157 -0.33 3.55 -24.48
N VAL A 158 -0.35 2.52 -25.31
CA VAL A 158 -1.15 2.50 -26.54
C VAL A 158 -2.45 1.74 -26.24
N THR A 159 -3.58 2.40 -26.42
CA THR A 159 -4.91 1.81 -26.22
C THR A 159 -5.31 0.94 -27.41
N ALA A 160 -6.38 0.13 -27.27
CA ALA A 160 -6.80 -0.81 -28.31
C ALA A 160 -7.18 -0.13 -29.64
N ASP A 161 -7.58 1.14 -29.63
CA ASP A 161 -7.87 1.96 -30.80
C ASP A 161 -6.63 2.64 -31.40
N GLY A 162 -5.42 2.36 -30.88
CA GLY A 162 -4.16 2.96 -31.31
C GLY A 162 -3.86 4.34 -30.72
N THR A 163 -4.70 4.86 -29.87
CA THR A 163 -4.45 6.15 -29.20
C THR A 163 -3.31 6.04 -28.20
N ILE A 164 -2.38 7.01 -28.24
CA ILE A 164 -1.30 7.09 -27.26
C ILE A 164 -1.78 7.89 -26.06
N ARG A 165 -1.76 7.25 -24.90
CA ARG A 165 -2.18 7.87 -23.62
C ARG A 165 -1.01 7.94 -22.66
N GLN A 166 -0.79 9.09 -22.04
CA GLN A 166 0.19 9.26 -20.97
C GLN A 166 -0.23 8.44 -19.74
N VAL A 167 0.75 7.82 -19.07
CA VAL A 167 0.59 7.25 -17.73
C VAL A 167 0.97 8.32 -16.73
N TYR A 168 0.04 8.66 -15.84
CA TYR A 168 0.27 9.63 -14.77
C TYR A 168 0.94 8.94 -13.59
N PHE A 169 2.06 9.50 -13.13
CA PHE A 169 2.81 8.98 -12.00
C PHE A 169 2.95 10.04 -10.92
N TYR A 170 2.34 9.82 -9.77
CA TYR A 170 2.39 10.73 -8.63
C TYR A 170 3.14 10.11 -7.48
N CYS A 171 4.03 10.89 -6.86
CA CYS A 171 4.74 10.52 -5.64
C CYS A 171 4.36 11.49 -4.53
N VAL A 172 3.71 10.98 -3.49
CA VAL A 172 3.29 11.73 -2.31
C VAL A 172 4.18 11.38 -1.14
N ASP A 173 4.95 12.34 -0.68
CA ASP A 173 5.86 12.19 0.46
C ASP A 173 6.08 13.54 1.13
N ILE A 174 6.41 13.53 2.42
CA ILE A 174 6.80 14.74 3.15
C ILE A 174 8.22 15.21 2.80
N SER A 175 9.02 14.34 2.18
CA SER A 175 10.41 14.60 1.81
C SER A 175 10.51 14.98 0.34
N GLU A 176 10.92 16.22 0.08
CA GLU A 176 11.26 16.70 -1.26
C GLU A 176 12.36 15.83 -1.91
N PHE A 177 13.28 15.31 -1.11
CA PHE A 177 14.34 14.42 -1.57
C PHE A 177 13.80 13.13 -2.20
N ALA A 178 12.77 12.52 -1.61
CA ALA A 178 12.13 11.32 -2.15
C ALA A 178 11.49 11.59 -3.52
N VAL A 179 10.87 12.75 -3.67
CA VAL A 179 10.22 13.20 -4.90
C VAL A 179 11.25 13.50 -6.00
N ASN A 180 12.30 14.24 -5.67
CA ASN A 180 13.34 14.63 -6.63
C ASN A 180 14.12 13.43 -7.16
N LYS A 181 14.37 12.41 -6.34
CA LYS A 181 15.05 11.18 -6.78
C LYS A 181 14.35 10.46 -7.95
N LEU A 182 13.03 10.52 -8.00
CA LEU A 182 12.27 9.95 -9.12
C LEU A 182 12.44 10.77 -10.40
N THR A 183 12.39 12.09 -10.28
CA THR A 183 12.58 13.02 -11.40
C THR A 183 14.00 12.92 -11.96
N ASP A 184 15.01 12.86 -11.10
CA ASP A 184 16.42 12.77 -11.48
C ASP A 184 16.76 11.47 -12.20
N ARG A 185 16.02 10.40 -11.97
CA ARG A 185 16.26 9.08 -12.60
C ARG A 185 15.49 8.85 -13.90
N GLY A 186 14.88 9.88 -14.47
CA GLY A 186 14.32 9.83 -15.81
C GLY A 186 12.88 9.31 -15.90
N SER A 187 12.12 9.34 -14.80
CA SER A 187 10.68 9.14 -14.88
C SER A 187 10.01 10.40 -15.43
N LEU A 188 9.90 10.49 -16.75
CA LEU A 188 9.41 11.69 -17.47
C LEU A 188 8.00 12.12 -17.06
N ALA A 189 7.20 11.21 -16.54
CA ALA A 189 5.82 11.46 -16.14
C ALA A 189 5.65 11.67 -14.62
N ALA A 190 6.72 11.63 -13.83
CA ALA A 190 6.64 11.75 -12.38
C ALA A 190 6.28 13.18 -11.96
N ARG A 191 5.30 13.27 -11.05
CA ARG A 191 4.87 14.50 -10.38
C ARG A 191 4.98 14.31 -8.89
N GLY A 192 5.70 15.21 -8.23
CA GLY A 192 5.82 15.23 -6.78
C GLY A 192 4.70 16.02 -6.12
N ILE A 193 4.19 15.48 -5.03
CA ILE A 193 3.25 16.16 -4.13
C ILE A 193 3.87 16.09 -2.75
N ILE A 194 4.39 17.23 -2.27
CA ILE A 194 5.06 17.32 -0.97
C ILE A 194 4.00 17.59 0.08
N THR A 195 3.57 16.52 0.75
CA THR A 195 2.59 16.57 1.83
C THR A 195 2.61 15.26 2.62
N ASN A 196 1.93 15.25 3.76
CA ASN A 196 1.67 14.02 4.49
C ASN A 196 0.76 13.09 3.65
N ALA A 197 1.19 11.85 3.44
CA ALA A 197 0.45 10.89 2.60
C ALA A 197 -0.91 10.50 3.22
N GLN A 198 -1.03 10.52 4.54
CA GLN A 198 -2.27 10.22 5.25
C GLN A 198 -3.29 11.35 5.03
N ASP A 199 -2.89 12.60 5.25
CA ASP A 199 -3.74 13.78 4.98
C ASP A 199 -4.14 13.88 3.51
N PHE A 200 -3.21 13.53 2.61
CA PHE A 200 -3.47 13.50 1.18
C PHE A 200 -4.62 12.56 0.83
N VAL A 201 -4.60 11.32 1.31
CA VAL A 201 -5.64 10.34 0.96
C VAL A 201 -6.99 10.67 1.59
N VAL A 202 -6.99 11.21 2.80
CA VAL A 202 -8.22 11.70 3.46
C VAL A 202 -8.82 12.84 2.64
N THR A 203 -8.00 13.81 2.21
CA THR A 203 -8.43 14.92 1.37
C THR A 203 -8.93 14.43 0.00
N LEU A 204 -8.23 13.47 -0.61
CA LEU A 204 -8.65 12.86 -1.88
C LEU A 204 -10.02 12.18 -1.76
N SER A 205 -10.21 11.36 -0.71
CA SER A 205 -11.48 10.69 -0.44
C SER A 205 -12.63 11.69 -0.23
N LYS A 206 -12.37 12.78 0.51
CA LYS A 206 -13.32 13.90 0.68
C LYS A 206 -13.68 14.55 -0.65
N GLY A 207 -12.68 14.88 -1.44
CA GLY A 207 -12.88 15.52 -2.74
C GLY A 207 -13.68 14.69 -3.73
N LEU A 208 -13.66 13.35 -3.58
CA LEU A 208 -14.44 12.39 -4.37
C LEU A 208 -15.83 12.10 -3.77
N GLY A 209 -16.18 12.71 -2.65
CA GLY A 209 -17.48 12.51 -1.99
C GLY A 209 -17.63 11.13 -1.32
N LEU A 210 -16.52 10.48 -0.97
CA LEU A 210 -16.50 9.12 -0.39
C LEU A 210 -16.49 9.12 1.16
N GLN A 211 -17.00 10.15 1.77
CA GLN A 211 -17.14 10.22 3.24
C GLN A 211 -18.53 9.79 3.67
N GLU A 212 -18.58 8.91 4.66
CA GLU A 212 -19.68 8.78 5.60
C GLU A 212 -19.32 9.47 6.92
#